data_455ee9ecbdb1aace9b85a5fc0955e2c2
#
_entry.id   455ee9ecbdb1aace9b85a5fc0955e2c2
#
_cell.length_a   1.000
_cell.length_b   1.000
_cell.length_c   1.000
_cell.angle_alpha   90.00
_cell.angle_beta   90.00
_cell.angle_gamma   90.00
#
_symmetry.space_group_name_H-M   'P 1'
#
loop_
_entity.id
_entity.type
_entity.pdbx_description
1 polymer ?
#
loop_
_entity_poly.entity_id
_entity_poly.type
_entity_poly.pdbx_seq_one_letter_code
_entity_poly.pdbx_strand_id
1 'polypeptide(L)'
;PALLAAGHNPSYVFRGHKADIYEGGHRIPFVASWPNGIPAGSERAQTLCLSDLMATAAELIGEKLPDGMGEDSVSELAVWQGRSDAPVRDYTVHHSIDGSFSIRRGKWKLELCKGSGGWSDPKPGEEPADAPDMQLYDLSADISERRNLISEHPDIVKELTDKLIEYIK
;
A
#
# COMPACT_ATOMS: atom_id res chain seq x y z
N PRO A 1 6.89 -12.19 17.55
CA PRO A 1 6.38 -13.13 18.57
C PRO A 1 6.56 -12.62 20.00
N ALA A 2 7.77 -12.23 20.43
CA ALA A 2 8.02 -11.82 21.81
C ALA A 2 7.30 -10.53 22.22
N LEU A 3 7.22 -9.53 21.34
CA LEU A 3 6.52 -8.28 21.59
C LEU A 3 5.00 -8.48 21.67
N LEU A 4 4.42 -9.28 20.79
CA LEU A 4 2.99 -9.63 20.84
C LEU A 4 2.64 -10.38 22.12
N ALA A 5 3.48 -11.33 22.54
CA ALA A 5 3.30 -12.05 23.81
C ALA A 5 3.37 -11.11 25.04
N ALA A 6 4.12 -10.00 24.93
CA ALA A 6 4.19 -8.96 25.95
C ALA A 6 3.07 -7.91 25.84
N GLY A 7 2.08 -8.12 24.96
CA GLY A 7 0.95 -7.20 24.75
C GLY A 7 1.25 -5.99 23.88
N HIS A 8 2.42 -5.95 23.20
CA HIS A 8 2.77 -4.88 22.27
C HIS A 8 2.61 -5.35 20.82
N ASN A 9 1.67 -4.71 20.08
CA ASN A 9 1.54 -4.93 18.64
C ASN A 9 2.28 -3.80 17.87
N PRO A 10 3.43 -4.08 17.24
CA PRO A 10 4.19 -3.08 16.50
C PRO A 10 3.46 -2.58 15.23
N SER A 11 2.52 -3.36 14.72
CA SER A 11 1.66 -2.98 13.59
C SER A 11 0.37 -2.27 14.01
N TYR A 12 0.18 -1.98 15.31
CA TYR A 12 -1.02 -1.35 15.88
C TYR A 12 -2.29 -2.12 15.50
N VAL A 13 -3.24 -1.50 14.80
CA VAL A 13 -4.51 -2.14 14.36
C VAL A 13 -4.38 -2.86 13.02
N PHE A 14 -3.28 -2.67 12.30
CA PHE A 14 -3.07 -3.23 10.99
C PHE A 14 -2.77 -4.72 11.09
N ARG A 15 -3.34 -5.50 10.18
CA ARG A 15 -3.04 -6.93 10.06
C ARG A 15 -1.63 -7.15 9.53
N GLY A 16 -0.98 -8.21 10.00
CA GLY A 16 0.34 -8.62 9.53
C GLY A 16 1.47 -7.73 10.04
N HIS A 17 2.64 -7.97 9.48
CA HIS A 17 3.88 -7.25 9.75
C HIS A 17 4.82 -7.36 8.54
N LYS A 18 6.04 -6.83 8.66
CA LYS A 18 7.07 -6.92 7.61
C LYS A 18 7.04 -8.27 6.91
N ALA A 19 7.08 -8.26 5.60
CA ALA A 19 6.99 -9.38 4.65
C ALA A 19 5.58 -9.73 4.17
N ASP A 20 4.53 -9.39 4.93
CA ASP A 20 3.15 -9.74 4.61
C ASP A 20 2.54 -8.81 3.55
N ILE A 21 1.52 -9.30 2.85
CA ILE A 21 0.75 -8.52 1.87
C ILE A 21 -0.19 -7.49 2.54
N TYR A 22 -0.55 -7.72 3.80
CA TYR A 22 -1.47 -6.90 4.57
C TYR A 22 -0.93 -5.50 4.91
N GLU A 23 -1.81 -4.59 5.35
CA GLU A 23 -1.46 -3.20 5.68
C GLU A 23 -0.29 -3.09 6.68
N GLY A 24 -0.20 -3.99 7.66
CA GLY A 24 0.93 -4.03 8.62
C GLY A 24 2.28 -4.34 8.00
N GLY A 25 2.30 -4.90 6.78
CA GLY A 25 3.53 -5.16 6.03
C GLY A 25 4.03 -3.95 5.22
N HIS A 26 3.15 -3.02 4.90
CA HIS A 26 3.42 -1.92 3.95
C HIS A 26 3.20 -0.53 4.53
N ARG A 27 2.29 -0.37 5.47
CA ARG A 27 1.98 0.93 6.05
C ARG A 27 3.06 1.32 7.06
N ILE A 28 3.77 2.40 6.75
CA ILE A 28 4.84 2.95 7.58
C ILE A 28 4.52 4.38 8.00
N PRO A 29 5.02 4.85 9.15
CA PRO A 29 5.00 6.26 9.48
C PRO A 29 5.86 7.05 8.49
N PHE A 30 5.33 8.17 8.00
CA PHE A 30 6.09 9.13 7.22
C PHE A 30 5.96 10.52 7.86
N VAL A 31 7.08 11.10 8.28
CA VAL A 31 7.15 12.43 8.90
C VAL A 31 8.24 13.22 8.19
N ALA A 32 7.88 14.38 7.69
CA ALA A 32 8.81 15.28 7.02
C ALA A 32 8.82 16.66 7.70
N SER A 33 10.01 17.26 7.79
CA SER A 33 10.20 18.62 8.28
C SER A 33 11.07 19.40 7.30
N TRP A 34 10.49 20.48 6.78
CA TRP A 34 11.20 21.39 5.89
C TRP A 34 10.69 22.82 6.16
N PRO A 35 11.41 23.59 7.00
CA PRO A 35 11.02 24.97 7.30
C PRO A 35 10.86 25.79 6.02
N ASN A 36 9.78 26.55 5.93
CA ASN A 36 9.36 27.35 4.77
C ASN A 36 8.96 26.55 3.50
N GLY A 37 9.08 25.24 3.50
CA GLY A 37 8.68 24.38 2.38
C GLY A 37 7.44 23.55 2.67
N ILE A 38 7.30 23.05 3.90
CA ILE A 38 6.14 22.26 4.37
C ILE A 38 5.45 23.03 5.49
N PRO A 39 4.12 23.22 5.44
CA PRO A 39 3.39 23.89 6.52
C PRO A 39 3.54 23.12 7.85
N ALA A 40 3.93 23.83 8.90
CA ALA A 40 4.09 23.25 10.23
C ALA A 40 2.77 22.68 10.76
N GLY A 41 2.84 21.48 11.37
CA GLY A 41 1.67 20.81 11.95
C GLY A 41 0.66 20.31 10.93
N SER A 42 1.01 20.28 9.64
CA SER A 42 0.11 19.79 8.60
C SER A 42 0.06 18.25 8.59
N GLU A 43 -1.12 17.71 8.29
CA GLU A 43 -1.35 16.28 8.05
C GLU A 43 -1.91 16.07 6.65
N ARG A 44 -1.59 14.96 6.03
CA ARG A 44 -2.03 14.58 4.69
C ARG A 44 -2.54 13.16 4.71
N ALA A 45 -3.68 12.91 4.02
CA ALA A 45 -4.34 11.61 3.97
C ALA A 45 -4.14 10.86 2.64
N GLN A 46 -3.42 11.45 1.69
CA GLN A 46 -3.13 10.83 0.40
C GLN A 46 -2.26 9.58 0.58
N THR A 47 -2.52 8.56 -0.24
CA THR A 47 -1.64 7.39 -0.30
C THR A 47 -0.37 7.78 -1.04
N LEU A 48 0.76 7.63 -0.37
CA LEU A 48 2.11 7.94 -0.84
C LEU A 48 2.94 6.65 -0.84
N CYS A 49 3.97 6.60 -1.66
CA CYS A 49 4.91 5.48 -1.73
C CYS A 49 6.35 5.97 -1.53
N LEU A 50 7.21 5.16 -0.93
CA LEU A 50 8.63 5.51 -0.79
C LEU A 50 9.35 5.62 -2.15
N SER A 51 8.88 4.90 -3.18
CA SER A 51 9.36 5.04 -4.55
C SER A 51 9.20 6.47 -5.08
N ASP A 52 8.23 7.23 -4.56
CA ASP A 52 7.91 8.58 -4.99
C ASP A 52 8.94 9.64 -4.56
N LEU A 53 9.82 9.27 -3.62
CA LEU A 53 10.89 10.18 -3.16
C LEU A 53 11.83 10.58 -4.29
N MET A 54 12.07 9.72 -5.27
CA MET A 54 12.97 10.00 -6.39
C MET A 54 12.42 11.14 -7.27
N ALA A 55 11.18 11.03 -7.76
CA ALA A 55 10.54 12.09 -8.54
C ALA A 55 10.33 13.36 -7.73
N THR A 56 10.00 13.22 -6.43
CA THR A 56 9.85 14.36 -5.52
C THR A 56 11.15 15.13 -5.36
N ALA A 57 12.27 14.44 -5.19
CA ALA A 57 13.59 15.06 -5.09
C ALA A 57 14.00 15.73 -6.40
N ALA A 58 13.76 15.10 -7.53
CA ALA A 58 14.04 15.67 -8.85
C ALA A 58 13.25 16.98 -9.06
N GLU A 59 11.94 16.96 -8.80
CA GLU A 59 11.11 18.17 -8.90
C GLU A 59 11.60 19.27 -7.95
N LEU A 60 11.98 18.92 -6.72
CA LEU A 60 12.46 19.86 -5.71
C LEU A 60 13.69 20.64 -6.17
N ILE A 61 14.62 20.00 -6.88
CA ILE A 61 15.83 20.63 -7.40
C ILE A 61 15.67 21.18 -8.83
N GLY A 62 14.47 21.07 -9.41
CA GLY A 62 14.17 21.57 -10.76
C GLY A 62 14.69 20.70 -11.89
N GLU A 63 15.01 19.44 -11.61
CA GLU A 63 15.51 18.48 -12.60
C GLU A 63 14.39 17.53 -13.08
N LYS A 64 14.55 16.97 -14.26
CA LYS A 64 13.69 15.91 -14.78
C LYS A 64 14.43 14.59 -14.72
N LEU A 65 13.73 13.53 -14.31
CA LEU A 65 14.27 12.20 -14.38
C LEU A 65 14.48 11.81 -15.84
N PRO A 66 15.64 11.22 -16.18
CA PRO A 66 15.87 10.64 -17.50
C PRO A 66 14.89 9.51 -17.80
N ASP A 67 14.63 9.26 -19.07
CA ASP A 67 13.82 8.11 -19.51
C ASP A 67 14.39 6.80 -18.95
N GLY A 68 13.53 5.93 -18.46
CA GLY A 68 13.90 4.67 -17.83
C GLY A 68 14.43 4.78 -16.39
N MET A 69 14.30 5.95 -15.75
CA MET A 69 14.60 6.13 -14.33
C MET A 69 13.36 6.53 -13.54
N GLY A 70 13.08 5.77 -12.47
CA GLY A 70 11.97 6.08 -11.57
C GLY A 70 10.60 5.95 -12.25
N GLU A 71 10.43 4.95 -13.10
CA GLU A 71 9.21 4.73 -13.91
C GLU A 71 7.94 4.71 -13.05
N ASP A 72 8.03 4.11 -11.84
CA ASP A 72 6.92 4.06 -10.88
C ASP A 72 6.88 5.26 -9.92
N SER A 73 7.81 6.19 -10.05
CA SER A 73 7.94 7.33 -9.14
C SER A 73 7.07 8.51 -9.60
N VAL A 74 6.24 9.01 -8.72
CA VAL A 74 5.39 10.20 -8.94
C VAL A 74 5.71 11.24 -7.89
N SER A 75 5.91 12.50 -8.28
CA SER A 75 6.24 13.54 -7.32
C SER A 75 5.09 13.82 -6.34
N GLU A 76 5.42 13.83 -5.06
CA GLU A 76 4.55 14.17 -3.93
C GLU A 76 4.73 15.64 -3.48
N LEU A 77 5.59 16.40 -4.12
CA LEU A 77 6.01 17.73 -3.67
C LEU A 77 4.83 18.69 -3.44
N ALA A 78 3.85 18.67 -4.34
CA ALA A 78 2.67 19.52 -4.20
C ALA A 78 1.82 19.15 -2.97
N VAL A 79 1.72 17.86 -2.64
CA VAL A 79 1.02 17.35 -1.45
C VAL A 79 1.79 17.76 -0.19
N TRP A 80 3.10 17.56 -0.15
CA TRP A 80 3.92 17.95 1.01
C TRP A 80 3.80 19.44 1.31
N GLN A 81 3.83 20.27 0.28
CA GLN A 81 3.74 21.72 0.41
C GLN A 81 2.31 22.25 0.67
N GLY A 82 1.30 21.36 0.69
CA GLY A 82 -0.10 21.76 0.86
C GLY A 82 -0.68 22.51 -0.33
N ARG A 83 -0.09 22.36 -1.53
CA ARG A 83 -0.57 22.99 -2.77
C ARG A 83 -1.61 22.12 -3.48
N SER A 84 -1.73 20.86 -3.10
CA SER A 84 -2.71 19.92 -3.65
C SER A 84 -3.21 18.96 -2.57
N ASP A 85 -4.52 18.70 -2.57
CA ASP A 85 -5.16 17.64 -1.80
C ASP A 85 -5.59 16.47 -2.71
N ALA A 86 -5.31 16.56 -4.02
CA ALA A 86 -5.57 15.47 -4.95
C ALA A 86 -4.59 14.30 -4.72
N PRO A 87 -5.04 13.05 -4.94
CA PRO A 87 -4.12 11.92 -4.94
C PRO A 87 -3.04 12.09 -6.02
N VAL A 88 -1.82 11.69 -5.72
CA VAL A 88 -0.72 11.74 -6.70
C VAL A 88 -0.79 10.58 -7.69
N ARG A 89 -1.53 9.53 -7.33
CA ARG A 89 -1.79 8.33 -8.16
C ARG A 89 -3.15 7.74 -7.84
N ASP A 90 -3.77 7.11 -8.82
CA ASP A 90 -5.04 6.41 -8.64
C ASP A 90 -4.85 5.04 -8.02
N TYR A 91 -3.74 4.37 -8.35
CA TYR A 91 -3.45 3.00 -7.93
C TYR A 91 -2.08 2.91 -7.28
N THR A 92 -1.97 2.04 -6.29
CA THR A 92 -0.72 1.66 -5.64
C THR A 92 -0.57 0.15 -5.75
N VAL A 93 0.58 -0.31 -6.24
CA VAL A 93 0.92 -1.74 -6.35
C VAL A 93 2.06 -2.05 -5.42
N HIS A 94 1.98 -3.17 -4.72
CA HIS A 94 3.06 -3.70 -3.90
C HIS A 94 3.00 -5.22 -3.88
N HIS A 95 4.01 -5.86 -3.31
CA HIS A 95 4.07 -7.31 -3.19
C HIS A 95 4.58 -7.74 -1.82
N SER A 96 4.22 -8.95 -1.42
CA SER A 96 4.74 -9.63 -0.25
C SER A 96 6.10 -10.28 -0.51
N ILE A 97 6.69 -10.90 0.51
CA ILE A 97 8.01 -11.52 0.36
C ILE A 97 8.00 -12.75 -0.55
N ASP A 98 6.87 -13.45 -0.68
CA ASP A 98 6.72 -14.58 -1.60
C ASP A 98 6.46 -14.14 -3.05
N GLY A 99 6.31 -12.82 -3.30
CA GLY A 99 6.05 -12.24 -4.61
C GLY A 99 4.56 -12.14 -4.97
N SER A 100 3.65 -12.43 -4.05
CA SER A 100 2.21 -12.19 -4.27
C SER A 100 1.94 -10.69 -4.41
N PHE A 101 1.18 -10.30 -5.44
CA PHE A 101 0.87 -8.90 -5.71
C PHE A 101 -0.40 -8.44 -5.01
N SER A 102 -0.43 -7.14 -4.74
CA SER A 102 -1.61 -6.41 -4.28
C SER A 102 -1.74 -5.11 -5.07
N ILE A 103 -2.99 -4.71 -5.32
CA ILE A 103 -3.32 -3.40 -5.91
C ILE A 103 -4.36 -2.70 -5.05
N ARG A 104 -4.14 -1.42 -4.81
CA ARG A 104 -5.06 -0.55 -4.06
C ARG A 104 -5.52 0.62 -4.91
N ARG A 105 -6.84 0.90 -4.86
CA ARG A 105 -7.47 2.12 -5.37
C ARG A 105 -8.38 2.73 -4.30
N GLY A 106 -7.98 3.88 -3.79
CA GLY A 106 -8.70 4.53 -2.71
C GLY A 106 -8.87 3.62 -1.50
N LYS A 107 -10.12 3.25 -1.17
CA LYS A 107 -10.45 2.35 -0.06
C LYS A 107 -10.33 0.86 -0.39
N TRP A 108 -10.37 0.49 -1.68
CA TRP A 108 -10.35 -0.90 -2.11
C TRP A 108 -8.93 -1.42 -2.25
N LYS A 109 -8.67 -2.58 -1.67
CA LYS A 109 -7.40 -3.31 -1.80
C LYS A 109 -7.67 -4.76 -2.17
N LEU A 110 -7.11 -5.17 -3.31
CA LEU A 110 -7.14 -6.53 -3.81
C LEU A 110 -5.76 -7.17 -3.60
N GLU A 111 -5.74 -8.37 -3.05
CA GLU A 111 -4.54 -9.18 -2.81
C GLU A 111 -4.65 -10.49 -3.58
N LEU A 112 -3.62 -10.84 -4.36
CA LEU A 112 -3.59 -12.01 -5.22
C LEU A 112 -2.95 -13.20 -4.53
N CYS A 113 -3.40 -13.50 -3.32
CA CYS A 113 -3.00 -14.67 -2.55
C CYS A 113 -4.10 -15.07 -1.56
N LYS A 114 -4.02 -16.32 -1.08
CA LYS A 114 -5.00 -16.89 -0.13
C LYS A 114 -4.77 -16.45 1.32
N GLY A 115 -3.54 -16.12 1.66
CA GLY A 115 -3.08 -15.82 3.01
C GLY A 115 -2.23 -14.58 3.10
N SER A 116 -1.25 -14.60 3.97
CA SER A 116 -0.38 -13.44 4.22
C SER A 116 0.61 -13.15 3.09
N GLY A 117 0.90 -14.12 2.23
CA GLY A 117 2.02 -14.04 1.30
C GLY A 117 3.37 -13.87 1.99
N GLY A 118 3.43 -14.06 3.30
CA GLY A 118 4.60 -13.76 4.11
C GLY A 118 4.72 -14.61 5.38
N TRP A 119 4.94 -13.96 6.51
CA TRP A 119 5.31 -14.65 7.76
C TRP A 119 4.18 -14.75 8.80
N SER A 120 3.10 -14.00 8.62
CA SER A 120 1.91 -14.12 9.45
C SER A 120 1.01 -15.29 9.02
N ASP A 121 0.18 -15.77 9.92
CA ASP A 121 -0.79 -16.83 9.60
C ASP A 121 -2.01 -16.27 8.83
N PRO A 122 -2.56 -17.05 7.89
CA PRO A 122 -1.99 -18.27 7.34
C PRO A 122 -0.78 -17.98 6.44
N LYS A 123 0.30 -18.74 6.61
CA LYS A 123 1.50 -18.62 5.77
C LYS A 123 1.28 -19.27 4.41
N PRO A 124 2.13 -18.93 3.40
CA PRO A 124 2.10 -19.62 2.13
C PRO A 124 2.20 -21.14 2.29
N GLY A 125 1.18 -21.85 1.78
CA GLY A 125 1.06 -23.33 1.88
C GLY A 125 0.39 -23.86 3.15
N GLU A 126 0.01 -22.98 4.09
CA GLU A 126 -0.73 -23.34 5.32
C GLU A 126 -2.18 -22.84 5.29
N GLU A 127 -2.62 -22.27 4.16
CA GLU A 127 -3.96 -21.72 4.01
C GLU A 127 -5.02 -22.83 3.97
N PRO A 128 -6.25 -22.56 4.45
CA PRO A 128 -7.36 -23.49 4.29
C PRO A 128 -7.57 -23.90 2.82
N ALA A 129 -7.87 -25.18 2.58
CA ALA A 129 -8.03 -25.70 1.22
C ALA A 129 -9.16 -25.01 0.44
N ASP A 130 -10.17 -24.50 1.14
CA ASP A 130 -11.33 -23.78 0.62
C ASP A 130 -11.16 -22.25 0.65
N ALA A 131 -9.99 -21.74 1.06
CA ALA A 131 -9.72 -20.31 1.03
C ALA A 131 -9.74 -19.79 -0.42
N PRO A 132 -10.40 -18.65 -0.68
CA PRO A 132 -10.38 -18.00 -1.99
C PRO A 132 -8.94 -17.68 -2.44
N ASP A 133 -8.68 -17.78 -3.74
CA ASP A 133 -7.35 -17.50 -4.32
C ASP A 133 -6.94 -16.03 -4.20
N MET A 134 -7.90 -15.15 -3.93
CA MET A 134 -7.70 -13.70 -3.78
C MET A 134 -8.49 -13.17 -2.59
N GLN A 135 -8.09 -11.99 -2.13
CA GLN A 135 -8.75 -11.29 -1.02
C GLN A 135 -9.05 -9.85 -1.43
N LEU A 136 -10.26 -9.37 -1.12
CA LEU A 136 -10.67 -7.98 -1.35
C LEU A 136 -11.09 -7.35 -0.03
N TYR A 137 -10.58 -6.14 0.26
CA TYR A 137 -10.89 -5.40 1.48
C TYR A 137 -11.34 -3.97 1.21
N ASP A 138 -12.29 -3.49 2.00
CA ASP A 138 -12.64 -2.06 2.12
C ASP A 138 -11.90 -1.47 3.32
N LEU A 139 -10.76 -0.86 3.09
CA LEU A 139 -9.90 -0.31 4.15
C LEU A 139 -10.54 0.87 4.91
N SER A 140 -11.62 1.46 4.40
CA SER A 140 -12.35 2.52 5.10
C SER A 140 -13.25 1.97 6.22
N ALA A 141 -13.73 0.75 6.04
CA ALA A 141 -14.59 0.06 7.00
C ALA A 141 -13.83 -1.00 7.81
N ASP A 142 -12.78 -1.59 7.22
CA ASP A 142 -12.01 -2.70 7.79
C ASP A 142 -10.50 -2.51 7.53
N ILE A 143 -9.91 -1.56 8.25
CA ILE A 143 -8.47 -1.27 8.15
C ILE A 143 -7.59 -2.44 8.64
N SER A 144 -8.19 -3.39 9.34
CA SER A 144 -7.52 -4.59 9.87
C SER A 144 -7.63 -5.80 8.95
N GLU A 145 -8.25 -5.65 7.78
CA GLU A 145 -8.33 -6.67 6.72
C GLU A 145 -8.85 -8.03 7.24
N ARG A 146 -9.99 -8.00 7.97
CA ARG A 146 -10.57 -9.20 8.62
C ARG A 146 -11.68 -9.85 7.81
N ARG A 147 -12.39 -9.06 6.97
CA ARG A 147 -13.53 -9.52 6.20
C ARG A 147 -13.20 -9.50 4.72
N ASN A 148 -12.95 -10.66 4.14
CA ASN A 148 -12.75 -10.80 2.71
C ASN A 148 -14.08 -10.60 1.96
N LEU A 149 -14.15 -9.58 1.10
CA LEU A 149 -15.32 -9.17 0.32
C LEU A 149 -15.29 -9.68 -1.13
N ILE A 150 -14.39 -10.59 -1.46
CA ILE A 150 -14.14 -11.06 -2.84
C ILE A 150 -15.40 -11.53 -3.56
N SER A 151 -16.30 -12.21 -2.84
CA SER A 151 -17.55 -12.74 -3.41
C SER A 151 -18.66 -11.69 -3.51
N GLU A 152 -18.54 -10.58 -2.81
CA GLU A 152 -19.58 -9.54 -2.72
C GLU A 152 -19.41 -8.46 -3.79
N HIS A 153 -18.18 -8.26 -4.31
CA HIS A 153 -17.84 -7.18 -5.23
C HIS A 153 -17.04 -7.68 -6.46
N PRO A 154 -17.61 -8.56 -7.29
CA PRO A 154 -16.91 -9.13 -8.45
C PRO A 154 -16.52 -8.09 -9.50
N ASP A 155 -17.24 -7.00 -9.61
CA ASP A 155 -16.95 -5.85 -10.48
C ASP A 155 -15.66 -5.13 -10.07
N ILE A 156 -15.47 -4.88 -8.78
CA ILE A 156 -14.25 -4.27 -8.23
C ILE A 156 -13.06 -5.22 -8.39
N VAL A 157 -13.27 -6.51 -8.12
CA VAL A 157 -12.23 -7.54 -8.32
C VAL A 157 -11.74 -7.54 -9.76
N LYS A 158 -12.69 -7.55 -10.72
CA LYS A 158 -12.35 -7.52 -12.15
C LYS A 158 -11.56 -6.27 -12.51
N GLU A 159 -12.06 -5.10 -12.10
CA GLU A 159 -11.42 -3.82 -12.40
C GLU A 159 -9.97 -3.77 -11.89
N LEU A 160 -9.77 -4.13 -10.62
CA LEU A 160 -8.44 -4.09 -9.99
C LEU A 160 -7.50 -5.13 -10.60
N THR A 161 -8.02 -6.32 -10.95
CA THR A 161 -7.23 -7.35 -11.63
C THR A 161 -6.79 -6.90 -13.01
N ASP A 162 -7.72 -6.37 -13.82
CA ASP A 162 -7.41 -5.87 -15.16
C ASP A 162 -6.34 -4.78 -15.10
N LYS A 163 -6.46 -3.86 -14.13
CA LYS A 163 -5.51 -2.77 -13.94
C LYS A 163 -4.13 -3.27 -13.50
N LEU A 164 -4.07 -4.24 -12.59
CA LEU A 164 -2.80 -4.82 -12.17
C LEU A 164 -2.09 -5.50 -13.34
N ILE A 165 -2.82 -6.21 -14.21
CA ILE A 165 -2.26 -6.84 -15.41
C ILE A 165 -1.65 -5.80 -16.36
N GLU A 166 -2.22 -4.60 -16.47
CA GLU A 166 -1.64 -3.50 -17.25
C GLU A 166 -0.27 -3.04 -16.69
N TYR A 167 -0.13 -3.01 -15.37
CA TYR A 167 1.11 -2.59 -14.71
C TYR A 167 2.24 -3.63 -14.77
N ILE A 168 1.91 -4.93 -14.90
CA ILE A 168 2.92 -6.01 -14.91
C ILE A 168 3.37 -6.38 -16.36
N LYS A 169 2.74 -5.84 -17.37
CA LYS A 169 3.13 -6.05 -18.80
C LYS A 169 4.19 -5.08 -19.25
#